data_b5d3008829acc9e879c134e3c0e16269
#
_entry.id   b5d3008829acc9e879c134e3c0e16269
#
_cell.length_a   1.000
_cell.length_b   1.000
_cell.length_c   1.000
_cell.angle_alpha   90.00
_cell.angle_beta   90.00
_cell.angle_gamma   90.00
#
_symmetry.space_group_name_H-M   'P 1'
#
loop_
_entity.id
_entity.type
_entity.pdbx_description
1 polymer ?
#
loop_
_entity_poly.entity_id
_entity_poly.type
_entity_poly.pdbx_seq_one_letter_code
_entity_poly.pdbx_strand_id
1 'polypeptide(L)'
;QDQLGLIKRMYRALKVDDERNPARALQYFISGAKEQGLRPNQVEAGDDTARRQVEHYALYEAMCQREGVVDFAELLLRSYELLAGNEAIRKHYQRRFSHLLVDEFQDTNVLQYRWLQMLAGTDAAVFAVGDDDQSIYAFRGANAANMQHFERDFGSPTRPVRLIKLEQNYRSHGHILDAANALIRHNRSRLGKELWTSEGKGEPVRAFAAPSDLDEAAFVVDAVKGLTDEGIPLSEVALLYRSNAQSRVLEHALFNAGLPYRVYGGMRFFERAEVKHALAYLRLVASPDDEGAFLRVVNFPPRGIGARSLEQLQDVARGRGTTLWQAACSGAVGGKAGSSLAAFVGVIEKLRTETLAL
;
A
#
# COMPACT_ATOMS: atom_id res chain seq x y z
N GLN A 1 2.67 -7.96 -1.14
CA GLN A 1 2.91 -9.41 -1.38
C GLN A 1 4.34 -9.80 -1.05
N ASP A 2 5.34 -9.01 -1.46
CA ASP A 2 6.76 -9.32 -1.25
C ASP A 2 7.15 -9.30 0.24
N GLN A 3 6.65 -8.34 1.02
CA GLN A 3 6.82 -8.31 2.48
C GLN A 3 6.31 -9.59 3.15
N LEU A 4 5.10 -10.05 2.79
CA LEU A 4 4.55 -11.29 3.31
C LEU A 4 5.39 -12.51 2.88
N GLY A 5 5.92 -12.50 1.66
CA GLY A 5 6.84 -13.51 1.17
C GLY A 5 8.13 -13.59 2.00
N LEU A 6 8.69 -12.45 2.36
CA LEU A 6 9.87 -12.34 3.22
C LEU A 6 9.60 -12.89 4.62
N ILE A 7 8.47 -12.49 5.24
CA ILE A 7 8.06 -13.01 6.56
C ILE A 7 7.88 -14.54 6.52
N LYS A 8 7.24 -15.08 5.48
CA LYS A 8 7.07 -16.53 5.34
C LYS A 8 8.41 -17.27 5.17
N ARG A 9 9.39 -16.68 4.46
CA ARG A 9 10.75 -17.24 4.39
C ARG A 9 11.42 -17.24 5.75
N MET A 10 11.32 -16.13 6.49
CA MET A 10 11.83 -16.01 7.84
C MET A 10 11.22 -17.09 8.75
N TYR A 11 9.91 -17.28 8.73
CA TYR A 11 9.21 -18.28 9.52
C TYR A 11 9.66 -19.70 9.22
N ARG A 12 9.87 -20.04 7.94
CA ARG A 12 10.41 -21.36 7.55
C ARG A 12 11.83 -21.57 8.12
N ALA A 13 12.68 -20.54 8.03
CA ALA A 13 14.04 -20.59 8.56
C ALA A 13 14.07 -20.80 10.08
N LEU A 14 13.14 -20.17 10.80
CA LEU A 14 13.00 -20.26 12.26
C LEU A 14 12.15 -21.46 12.72
N LYS A 15 11.58 -22.24 11.79
CA LYS A 15 10.61 -23.32 12.07
C LYS A 15 9.41 -22.85 12.90
N VAL A 16 8.95 -21.61 12.64
CA VAL A 16 7.75 -21.06 13.28
C VAL A 16 6.52 -21.66 12.60
N ASP A 17 5.57 -22.09 13.41
CA ASP A 17 4.27 -22.59 12.95
C ASP A 17 3.40 -21.41 12.48
N ASP A 18 3.08 -21.36 11.17
CA ASP A 18 2.28 -20.30 10.53
C ASP A 18 0.79 -20.40 10.92
N GLU A 19 0.31 -21.56 11.38
CA GLU A 19 -1.08 -21.72 11.86
C GLU A 19 -1.27 -21.04 13.22
N ARG A 20 -0.30 -21.17 14.12
CA ARG A 20 -0.33 -20.54 15.44
C ARG A 20 0.13 -19.08 15.43
N ASN A 21 0.97 -18.70 14.47
CA ASN A 21 1.52 -17.36 14.30
C ASN A 21 1.35 -16.91 12.85
N PRO A 22 0.17 -16.49 12.42
CA PRO A 22 -0.05 -16.16 11.01
C PRO A 22 0.90 -15.08 10.53
N ALA A 23 1.65 -15.35 9.45
CA ALA A 23 2.61 -14.40 8.86
C ALA A 23 1.96 -13.05 8.49
N ARG A 24 0.67 -13.08 8.15
CA ARG A 24 -0.10 -11.87 7.88
C ARG A 24 -0.36 -11.04 9.14
N ALA A 25 -0.54 -11.67 10.31
CA ALA A 25 -0.69 -10.96 11.58
C ALA A 25 0.60 -10.22 11.94
N LEU A 26 1.77 -10.87 11.75
CA LEU A 26 3.06 -10.21 11.94
C LEU A 26 3.27 -9.06 10.94
N GLN A 27 2.85 -9.22 9.70
CA GLN A 27 2.90 -8.13 8.70
C GLN A 27 2.12 -6.90 9.16
N TYR A 28 0.90 -7.09 9.66
CA TYR A 28 0.09 -5.98 10.19
C TYR A 28 0.73 -5.36 11.44
N PHE A 29 1.26 -6.18 12.33
CA PHE A 29 1.97 -5.69 13.52
C PHE A 29 3.16 -4.82 13.16
N ILE A 30 4.04 -5.27 12.25
CA ILE A 30 5.21 -4.52 11.79
C ILE A 30 4.79 -3.19 11.14
N SER A 31 3.81 -3.24 10.23
CA SER A 31 3.33 -2.03 9.55
C SER A 31 2.73 -1.04 10.56
N GLY A 32 1.89 -1.52 11.48
CA GLY A 32 1.28 -0.67 12.51
C GLY A 32 2.31 -0.05 13.47
N ALA A 33 3.34 -0.80 13.89
CA ALA A 33 4.42 -0.27 14.71
C ALA A 33 5.20 0.83 13.96
N LYS A 34 5.59 0.59 12.71
CA LYS A 34 6.28 1.58 11.88
C LYS A 34 5.43 2.83 11.62
N GLU A 35 4.12 2.68 11.39
CA GLU A 35 3.17 3.79 11.20
C GLU A 35 2.97 4.64 12.46
N GLN A 36 3.31 4.09 13.62
CA GLN A 36 3.38 4.83 14.89
C GLN A 36 4.78 5.45 15.15
N GLY A 37 5.76 5.14 14.30
CA GLY A 37 7.13 5.59 14.42
C GLY A 37 7.98 4.75 15.37
N LEU A 38 7.59 3.49 15.62
CA LEU A 38 8.22 2.61 16.60
C LEU A 38 9.14 1.57 15.93
N ARG A 39 10.36 1.50 16.43
CA ARG A 39 11.31 0.40 16.19
C ARG A 39 11.04 -0.77 17.12
N PRO A 40 11.55 -2.00 16.82
CA PRO A 40 11.31 -3.16 17.69
C PRO A 40 11.61 -2.93 19.16
N ASN A 41 12.70 -2.22 19.47
CA ASN A 41 13.12 -1.89 20.84
C ASN A 41 12.28 -0.80 21.53
N GLN A 42 11.34 -0.19 20.84
CA GLN A 42 10.46 0.87 21.35
C GLN A 42 9.02 0.38 21.53
N VAL A 43 8.71 -0.84 21.03
CA VAL A 43 7.36 -1.41 21.16
C VAL A 43 7.19 -2.02 22.55
N GLU A 44 6.23 -1.55 23.31
CA GLU A 44 5.85 -2.15 24.58
C GLU A 44 5.08 -3.44 24.36
N ALA A 45 5.58 -4.53 24.97
CA ALA A 45 4.98 -5.86 24.85
C ALA A 45 4.24 -6.23 26.14
N GLY A 46 2.93 -6.18 26.11
CA GLY A 46 2.08 -6.46 27.28
C GLY A 46 1.92 -7.95 27.61
N ASP A 47 2.11 -8.84 26.63
CA ASP A 47 1.95 -10.30 26.77
C ASP A 47 3.01 -11.07 25.98
N ASP A 48 3.01 -12.40 26.12
CA ASP A 48 3.98 -13.29 25.45
C ASP A 48 3.80 -13.32 23.92
N THR A 49 2.62 -13.05 23.42
CA THR A 49 2.34 -12.98 21.98
C THR A 49 2.96 -11.71 21.41
N ALA A 50 2.75 -10.58 22.07
CA ALA A 50 3.36 -9.30 21.70
C ALA A 50 4.90 -9.36 21.77
N ARG A 51 5.48 -10.01 22.82
CA ARG A 51 6.94 -10.20 22.91
C ARG A 51 7.49 -10.96 21.72
N ARG A 52 6.85 -12.08 21.34
CA ARG A 52 7.26 -12.85 20.14
C ARG A 52 7.13 -12.03 18.86
N GLN A 53 6.08 -11.24 18.72
CA GLN A 53 5.92 -10.35 17.55
C GLN A 53 7.04 -9.30 17.48
N VAL A 54 7.44 -8.74 18.61
CA VAL A 54 8.57 -7.79 18.70
C VAL A 54 9.89 -8.47 18.32
N GLU A 55 10.15 -9.68 18.80
CA GLU A 55 11.33 -10.47 18.42
C GLU A 55 11.35 -10.75 16.91
N HIS A 56 10.22 -11.20 16.36
CA HIS A 56 10.09 -11.46 14.92
C HIS A 56 10.20 -10.18 14.10
N TYR A 57 9.75 -9.03 14.62
CA TYR A 57 9.93 -7.73 13.97
C TYR A 57 11.41 -7.37 13.89
N ALA A 58 12.19 -7.56 14.97
CA ALA A 58 13.62 -7.32 14.94
C ALA A 58 14.35 -8.22 13.94
N LEU A 59 13.98 -9.51 13.86
CA LEU A 59 14.53 -10.44 12.88
C LEU A 59 14.15 -10.06 11.44
N TYR A 60 12.94 -9.58 11.23
CA TYR A 60 12.49 -9.08 9.94
C TYR A 60 13.31 -7.87 9.50
N GLU A 61 13.56 -6.89 10.37
CA GLU A 61 14.42 -5.74 10.05
C GLU A 61 15.84 -6.15 9.71
N ALA A 62 16.44 -7.06 10.50
CA ALA A 62 17.77 -7.58 10.21
C ALA A 62 17.83 -8.30 8.86
N MET A 63 16.77 -9.01 8.48
CA MET A 63 16.66 -9.67 7.18
C MET A 63 16.52 -8.65 6.04
N CYS A 64 15.67 -7.62 6.19
CA CYS A 64 15.54 -6.54 5.23
C CYS A 64 16.88 -5.80 5.01
N GLN A 65 17.59 -5.51 6.07
CA GLN A 65 18.90 -4.85 6.01
C GLN A 65 19.93 -5.70 5.28
N ARG A 66 19.98 -7.01 5.56
CA ARG A 66 20.89 -7.94 4.89
C ARG A 66 20.61 -8.06 3.40
N GLU A 67 19.34 -8.07 3.00
CA GLU A 67 18.93 -8.19 1.61
C GLU A 67 18.89 -6.85 0.85
N GLY A 68 19.13 -5.72 1.53
CA GLY A 68 19.09 -4.41 0.91
C GLY A 68 17.69 -3.98 0.45
N VAL A 69 16.63 -4.47 1.13
CA VAL A 69 15.25 -4.19 0.78
C VAL A 69 14.54 -3.41 1.89
N VAL A 70 13.50 -2.66 1.53
CA VAL A 70 12.67 -1.88 2.46
C VAL A 70 11.18 -2.08 2.14
N ASP A 71 10.34 -2.05 3.15
CA ASP A 71 8.89 -1.97 2.96
C ASP A 71 8.43 -0.49 2.87
N PHE A 72 7.17 -0.27 2.47
CA PHE A 72 6.64 1.08 2.31
C PHE A 72 6.62 1.89 3.61
N ALA A 73 6.28 1.27 4.73
CA ALA A 73 6.26 1.95 6.02
C ALA A 73 7.68 2.36 6.45
N GLU A 74 8.70 1.55 6.09
CA GLU A 74 10.11 1.85 6.34
C GLU A 74 10.60 3.12 5.62
N LEU A 75 10.13 3.38 4.40
CA LEU A 75 10.50 4.60 3.67
C LEU A 75 10.12 5.86 4.45
N LEU A 76 8.90 5.88 4.97
CA LEU A 76 8.42 7.00 5.78
C LEU A 76 9.13 7.07 7.12
N LEU A 77 9.29 5.94 7.82
CA LEU A 77 9.94 5.88 9.13
C LEU A 77 11.38 6.37 9.06
N ARG A 78 12.17 5.91 8.09
CA ARG A 78 13.55 6.39 7.88
C ARG A 78 13.62 7.86 7.51
N SER A 79 12.69 8.33 6.68
CA SER A 79 12.59 9.76 6.34
C SER A 79 12.32 10.61 7.58
N TYR A 80 11.40 10.17 8.46
CA TYR A 80 11.13 10.82 9.74
C TYR A 80 12.36 10.80 10.67
N GLU A 81 12.99 9.64 10.84
CA GLU A 81 14.19 9.49 11.69
C GLU A 81 15.35 10.35 11.19
N LEU A 82 15.53 10.44 9.87
CA LEU A 82 16.56 11.29 9.27
C LEU A 82 16.33 12.77 9.63
N LEU A 83 15.10 13.25 9.52
CA LEU A 83 14.75 14.62 9.88
C LEU A 83 14.84 14.86 11.40
N ALA A 84 14.43 13.88 12.20
CA ALA A 84 14.49 13.98 13.66
C ALA A 84 15.95 13.98 14.17
N GLY A 85 16.79 13.11 13.62
CA GLY A 85 18.18 12.91 14.05
C GLY A 85 19.20 13.86 13.42
N ASN A 86 18.85 14.56 12.32
CA ASN A 86 19.81 15.43 11.63
C ASN A 86 19.23 16.84 11.45
N GLU A 87 19.67 17.74 12.34
CA GLU A 87 19.23 19.13 12.36
C GLU A 87 19.60 19.89 11.06
N ALA A 88 20.77 19.64 10.49
CA ALA A 88 21.21 20.32 9.28
C ALA A 88 20.31 19.96 8.09
N ILE A 89 19.99 18.68 7.91
CA ILE A 89 19.06 18.21 6.88
C ILE A 89 17.66 18.75 7.15
N ARG A 90 17.17 18.66 8.39
CA ARG A 90 15.86 19.20 8.75
C ARG A 90 15.74 20.68 8.43
N LYS A 91 16.70 21.50 8.85
CA LYS A 91 16.73 22.95 8.54
C LYS A 91 16.85 23.25 7.04
N HIS A 92 17.56 22.41 6.29
CA HIS A 92 17.62 22.52 4.85
C HIS A 92 16.22 22.40 4.22
N TYR A 93 15.47 21.35 4.57
CA TYR A 93 14.14 21.14 4.03
C TYR A 93 13.11 22.14 4.55
N GLN A 94 13.19 22.56 5.82
CA GLN A 94 12.33 23.62 6.36
C GLN A 94 12.50 24.95 5.60
N ARG A 95 13.74 25.33 5.24
CA ARG A 95 13.99 26.53 4.42
C ARG A 95 13.56 26.36 2.97
N ARG A 96 13.64 25.15 2.44
CA ARG A 96 13.22 24.86 1.06
C ARG A 96 11.70 24.88 0.91
N PHE A 97 10.96 24.38 1.89
CA PHE A 97 9.52 24.26 1.88
C PHE A 97 8.86 25.27 2.81
N SER A 98 8.80 26.51 2.36
CA SER A 98 8.11 27.60 3.09
C SER A 98 6.58 27.47 3.07
N HIS A 99 6.03 26.69 2.14
CA HIS A 99 4.61 26.38 2.01
C HIS A 99 4.42 24.89 1.82
N LEU A 100 3.53 24.30 2.61
CA LEU A 100 3.17 22.88 2.56
C LEU A 100 1.69 22.78 2.28
N LEU A 101 1.34 22.12 1.19
CA LEU A 101 -0.05 21.83 0.80
C LEU A 101 -0.28 20.35 0.98
N VAL A 102 -1.27 19.99 1.78
CA VAL A 102 -1.62 18.61 2.10
C VAL A 102 -3.05 18.36 1.67
N ASP A 103 -3.23 17.39 0.80
CA ASP A 103 -4.56 16.92 0.37
C ASP A 103 -4.93 15.63 1.10
N GLU A 104 -6.24 15.33 1.16
CA GLU A 104 -6.80 14.14 1.85
C GLU A 104 -6.26 14.00 3.29
N PHE A 105 -6.20 15.11 4.01
CA PHE A 105 -5.55 15.18 5.32
C PHE A 105 -6.15 14.22 6.35
N GLN A 106 -7.44 13.87 6.24
CA GLN A 106 -8.13 12.90 7.09
C GLN A 106 -7.54 11.47 6.99
N ASP A 107 -6.82 11.17 5.92
CA ASP A 107 -6.23 9.83 5.68
C ASP A 107 -4.81 9.71 6.21
N THR A 108 -4.28 10.76 6.85
CA THR A 108 -2.94 10.76 7.41
C THR A 108 -2.84 9.88 8.67
N ASN A 109 -1.80 9.06 8.75
CA ASN A 109 -1.45 8.33 9.97
C ASN A 109 -0.60 9.19 10.92
N VAL A 110 -0.34 8.67 12.12
CA VAL A 110 0.41 9.38 13.16
C VAL A 110 1.82 9.74 12.70
N LEU A 111 2.51 8.84 11.99
CA LEU A 111 3.88 9.09 11.53
C LEU A 111 3.92 10.13 10.40
N GLN A 112 2.97 10.09 9.46
CA GLN A 112 2.83 11.12 8.42
C GLN A 112 2.59 12.51 9.03
N TYR A 113 1.75 12.57 10.04
CA TYR A 113 1.48 13.82 10.75
C TYR A 113 2.73 14.38 11.45
N ARG A 114 3.48 13.53 12.18
CA ARG A 114 4.74 13.91 12.82
C ARG A 114 5.80 14.31 11.80
N TRP A 115 5.87 13.62 10.67
CA TRP A 115 6.77 13.95 9.58
C TRP A 115 6.44 15.32 8.98
N LEU A 116 5.16 15.62 8.79
CA LEU A 116 4.70 16.94 8.36
C LEU A 116 5.10 18.05 9.36
N GLN A 117 4.94 17.81 10.66
CA GLN A 117 5.39 18.76 11.69
C GLN A 117 6.90 19.01 11.62
N MET A 118 7.72 17.97 11.38
CA MET A 118 9.17 18.10 11.20
C MET A 118 9.54 18.94 9.97
N LEU A 119 8.80 18.80 8.88
CA LEU A 119 9.02 19.61 7.68
C LEU A 119 8.59 21.06 7.85
N ALA A 120 7.44 21.28 8.48
CA ALA A 120 6.90 22.61 8.68
C ALA A 120 7.77 23.47 9.61
N GLY A 121 8.28 22.85 10.69
CA GLY A 121 8.93 23.62 11.74
C GLY A 121 7.99 24.70 12.29
N THR A 122 8.56 25.87 12.60
CA THR A 122 7.80 27.02 13.14
C THR A 122 7.41 28.06 12.07
N ASP A 123 8.01 28.00 10.88
CA ASP A 123 7.99 29.12 9.92
C ASP A 123 7.14 28.83 8.68
N ALA A 124 7.02 27.56 8.28
CA ALA A 124 6.26 27.22 7.08
C ALA A 124 4.76 27.49 7.24
N ALA A 125 4.13 27.94 6.16
CA ALA A 125 2.68 28.00 6.06
C ALA A 125 2.14 26.61 5.66
N VAL A 126 1.30 26.00 6.48
CA VAL A 126 0.68 24.73 6.20
C VAL A 126 -0.77 24.95 5.79
N PHE A 127 -1.13 24.42 4.62
CA PHE A 127 -2.48 24.42 4.09
C PHE A 127 -2.95 22.97 3.93
N ALA A 128 -3.92 22.56 4.72
CA ALA A 128 -4.47 21.21 4.70
C ALA A 128 -5.89 21.21 4.15
N VAL A 129 -6.16 20.35 3.20
CA VAL A 129 -7.49 20.07 2.67
C VAL A 129 -7.88 18.66 3.07
N GLY A 130 -9.10 18.49 3.53
CA GLY A 130 -9.59 17.19 3.93
C GLY A 130 -11.07 17.22 4.26
N ASP A 131 -11.62 16.04 4.41
CA ASP A 131 -13.02 15.80 4.74
C ASP A 131 -13.12 14.69 5.78
N ASP A 132 -13.35 15.06 7.04
CA ASP A 132 -13.49 14.10 8.15
C ASP A 132 -14.64 13.11 7.94
N ASP A 133 -15.67 13.48 7.18
CA ASP A 133 -16.77 12.61 6.82
C ASP A 133 -16.36 11.52 5.80
N GLN A 134 -15.22 11.68 5.13
CA GLN A 134 -14.62 10.72 4.20
C GLN A 134 -13.46 9.90 4.80
N SER A 135 -13.23 9.98 6.11
CA SER A 135 -12.18 9.21 6.80
C SER A 135 -12.54 7.72 6.88
N ILE A 136 -12.22 6.96 5.84
CA ILE A 136 -12.52 5.52 5.71
C ILE A 136 -11.29 4.63 5.81
N TYR A 137 -10.10 5.18 6.08
CA TYR A 137 -8.82 4.44 6.10
C TYR A 137 -8.26 4.18 7.51
N ALA A 138 -9.10 4.19 8.55
CA ALA A 138 -8.68 3.85 9.92
C ALA A 138 -8.00 2.45 9.98
N PHE A 139 -8.46 1.47 9.19
CA PHE A 139 -7.85 0.15 9.07
C PHE A 139 -6.45 0.16 8.40
N ARG A 140 -6.02 1.29 7.83
CA ARG A 140 -4.66 1.56 7.33
C ARG A 140 -3.89 2.53 8.22
N GLY A 141 -4.30 2.71 9.48
CA GLY A 141 -3.64 3.58 10.43
C GLY A 141 -3.99 5.07 10.32
N ALA A 142 -4.92 5.47 9.44
CA ALA A 142 -5.39 6.85 9.39
C ALA A 142 -5.98 7.28 10.74
N ASN A 143 -5.65 8.49 11.17
CA ASN A 143 -6.09 9.02 12.46
C ASN A 143 -6.86 10.33 12.28
N ALA A 144 -8.18 10.27 12.35
CA ALA A 144 -9.05 11.44 12.23
C ALA A 144 -8.76 12.52 13.29
N ALA A 145 -8.18 12.16 14.45
CA ALA A 145 -7.76 13.11 15.46
C ALA A 145 -6.70 14.11 14.98
N ASN A 146 -5.94 13.78 13.92
CA ASN A 146 -4.97 14.69 13.32
C ASN A 146 -5.64 15.99 12.85
N MET A 147 -6.87 15.92 12.31
CA MET A 147 -7.62 17.12 11.91
C MET A 147 -7.98 17.99 13.11
N GLN A 148 -8.36 17.38 14.23
CA GLN A 148 -8.71 18.10 15.46
C GLN A 148 -7.47 18.73 16.11
N HIS A 149 -6.30 18.12 15.97
CA HIS A 149 -5.05 18.64 16.53
C HIS A 149 -4.39 19.71 15.65
N PHE A 150 -4.82 19.85 14.39
CA PHE A 150 -4.16 20.73 13.43
C PHE A 150 -4.06 22.18 13.90
N GLU A 151 -5.13 22.73 14.47
CA GLU A 151 -5.15 24.11 14.97
C GLU A 151 -4.13 24.33 16.10
N ARG A 152 -4.07 23.40 17.05
CA ARG A 152 -3.11 23.44 18.16
C ARG A 152 -1.66 23.35 17.67
N ASP A 153 -1.39 22.47 16.70
CA ASP A 153 -0.04 22.06 16.36
C ASP A 153 0.59 22.93 15.25
N PHE A 154 -0.23 23.58 14.41
CA PHE A 154 0.24 24.46 13.33
C PHE A 154 -0.18 25.94 13.53
N GLY A 155 -1.05 26.20 14.51
CA GLY A 155 -1.44 27.54 14.91
C GLY A 155 -0.50 28.17 15.92
N SER A 156 -0.50 29.51 15.97
CA SER A 156 0.16 30.28 17.03
C SER A 156 -0.65 31.53 17.33
N PRO A 157 -0.42 32.22 18.45
CA PRO A 157 -1.10 33.48 18.76
C PRO A 157 -0.93 34.56 17.69
N THR A 158 0.21 34.56 16.98
CA THR A 158 0.52 35.50 15.89
C THR A 158 0.08 35.02 14.52
N ARG A 159 -0.19 33.72 14.38
CA ARG A 159 -0.64 33.05 13.15
C ARG A 159 -1.70 32.00 13.47
N PRO A 160 -2.92 32.44 13.77
CA PRO A 160 -4.00 31.49 14.04
C PRO A 160 -4.36 30.69 12.79
N VAL A 161 -4.75 29.44 12.98
CA VAL A 161 -5.30 28.62 11.89
C VAL A 161 -6.66 29.16 11.50
N ARG A 162 -6.91 29.29 10.21
CA ARG A 162 -8.21 29.65 9.66
C ARG A 162 -8.89 28.41 9.12
N LEU A 163 -9.98 28.01 9.76
CA LEU A 163 -10.85 26.93 9.27
C LEU A 163 -11.85 27.51 8.25
N ILE A 164 -11.86 26.93 7.05
CA ILE A 164 -12.80 27.28 5.98
C ILE A 164 -13.59 26.03 5.64
N LYS A 165 -14.92 26.05 5.78
CA LYS A 165 -15.81 24.96 5.42
C LYS A 165 -16.33 25.16 4.00
N LEU A 166 -16.13 24.15 3.14
CA LEU A 166 -16.65 24.13 1.78
C LEU A 166 -17.93 23.28 1.79
N GLU A 167 -19.08 23.92 1.94
CA GLU A 167 -20.38 23.25 2.10
C GLU A 167 -21.17 23.20 0.79
N GLN A 168 -20.90 24.12 -0.14
CA GLN A 168 -21.52 24.08 -1.46
C GLN A 168 -20.88 22.97 -2.32
N ASN A 169 -21.72 22.06 -2.78
CA ASN A 169 -21.33 20.95 -3.67
C ASN A 169 -21.70 21.29 -5.11
N TYR A 170 -20.76 21.07 -6.03
CA TYR A 170 -20.88 21.33 -7.47
C TYR A 170 -20.90 20.04 -8.31
N ARG A 171 -20.90 18.87 -7.65
CA ARG A 171 -20.83 17.56 -8.28
C ARG A 171 -22.20 16.89 -8.39
N SER A 172 -23.00 16.99 -7.35
CA SER A 172 -24.20 16.17 -7.15
C SER A 172 -25.45 17.02 -6.98
N HIS A 173 -26.57 16.50 -7.41
CA HIS A 173 -27.89 17.07 -7.17
C HIS A 173 -28.38 16.86 -5.73
N GLY A 174 -29.42 17.58 -5.33
CA GLY A 174 -29.91 17.68 -3.96
C GLY A 174 -30.31 16.33 -3.33
N HIS A 175 -30.99 15.44 -4.07
CA HIS A 175 -31.39 14.14 -3.52
C HIS A 175 -30.21 13.25 -3.12
N ILE A 176 -29.09 13.32 -3.85
CA ILE A 176 -27.86 12.60 -3.49
C ILE A 176 -27.27 13.19 -2.20
N LEU A 177 -27.22 14.53 -2.10
CA LEU A 177 -26.68 15.21 -0.92
C LEU A 177 -27.59 15.02 0.29
N ASP A 178 -28.90 15.02 0.13
CA ASP A 178 -29.86 14.74 1.21
C ASP A 178 -29.63 13.33 1.79
N ALA A 179 -29.43 12.33 0.93
CA ALA A 179 -29.12 10.96 1.35
C ALA A 179 -27.75 10.88 2.08
N ALA A 180 -26.72 11.53 1.52
CA ALA A 180 -25.39 11.58 2.13
C ALA A 180 -25.41 12.28 3.50
N ASN A 181 -26.05 13.44 3.59
CA ASN A 181 -26.23 14.19 4.85
C ASN A 181 -27.01 13.36 5.88
N ALA A 182 -28.05 12.64 5.47
CA ALA A 182 -28.83 11.79 6.37
C ALA A 182 -27.99 10.65 6.93
N LEU A 183 -27.15 9.99 6.07
CA LEU A 183 -26.27 8.92 6.50
C LEU A 183 -25.23 9.42 7.49
N ILE A 184 -24.52 10.51 7.15
CA ILE A 184 -23.39 10.98 7.93
C ILE A 184 -23.78 11.60 9.29
N ARG A 185 -25.02 12.03 9.47
CA ARG A 185 -25.53 12.53 10.77
C ARG A 185 -25.40 11.53 11.92
N HIS A 186 -25.29 10.24 11.63
CA HIS A 186 -25.07 9.21 12.63
C HIS A 186 -23.65 9.23 13.22
N ASN A 187 -22.68 9.85 12.56
CA ASN A 187 -21.33 10.04 13.09
C ASN A 187 -21.32 11.21 14.11
N ARG A 188 -20.85 10.91 15.33
CA ARG A 188 -20.86 11.90 16.43
C ARG A 188 -19.58 12.75 16.52
N SER A 189 -18.45 12.22 16.04
CA SER A 189 -17.13 12.87 16.14
C SER A 189 -16.74 13.49 14.79
N ARG A 190 -17.39 14.61 14.44
CA ARG A 190 -17.14 15.31 13.17
C ARG A 190 -17.04 16.81 13.39
N LEU A 191 -16.28 17.48 12.50
CA LEU A 191 -16.18 18.95 12.48
C LEU A 191 -17.49 19.64 12.12
N GLY A 192 -18.44 18.86 11.57
CA GLY A 192 -19.79 19.28 11.23
C GLY A 192 -19.83 20.21 10.02
N LYS A 193 -20.47 19.72 8.97
CA LYS A 193 -20.86 20.49 7.77
C LYS A 193 -22.16 19.89 7.23
N GLU A 194 -22.84 20.63 6.42
CA GLU A 194 -24.03 20.18 5.68
C GLU A 194 -23.86 20.54 4.22
N LEU A 195 -23.80 19.53 3.37
CA LEU A 195 -23.62 19.75 1.93
C LEU A 195 -24.94 20.23 1.31
N TRP A 196 -24.83 21.25 0.49
CA TRP A 196 -25.94 21.79 -0.30
C TRP A 196 -25.50 22.09 -1.72
N THR A 197 -26.45 22.21 -2.66
CA THR A 197 -26.18 22.53 -4.06
C THR A 197 -27.19 23.51 -4.62
N SER A 198 -26.77 24.29 -5.62
CA SER A 198 -27.67 25.11 -6.47
C SER A 198 -28.25 24.37 -7.67
N GLU A 199 -27.78 23.14 -7.95
CA GLU A 199 -28.14 22.36 -9.16
C GLU A 199 -29.54 21.71 -9.10
N GLY A 200 -30.37 22.10 -8.11
CA GLY A 200 -31.71 21.54 -7.94
C GLY A 200 -31.73 20.16 -7.30
N LYS A 201 -32.90 19.56 -7.21
CA LYS A 201 -33.08 18.26 -6.53
C LYS A 201 -32.54 17.09 -7.34
N GLY A 202 -32.62 17.11 -8.67
CA GLY A 202 -32.29 16.00 -9.52
C GLY A 202 -33.23 14.80 -9.35
N GLU A 203 -32.88 13.64 -9.90
CA GLU A 203 -33.63 12.42 -9.73
C GLU A 203 -33.49 11.84 -8.32
N PRO A 204 -34.55 11.19 -7.79
CA PRO A 204 -34.49 10.47 -6.53
C PRO A 204 -33.49 9.31 -6.57
N VAL A 205 -32.82 9.06 -5.46
CA VAL A 205 -31.99 7.85 -5.30
C VAL A 205 -32.93 6.63 -5.28
N ARG A 206 -32.67 5.67 -6.17
CA ARG A 206 -33.45 4.41 -6.28
C ARG A 206 -32.74 3.31 -5.50
N ALA A 207 -33.49 2.51 -4.74
CA ALA A 207 -33.01 1.31 -4.08
C ALA A 207 -33.69 0.08 -4.64
N PHE A 208 -32.93 -0.93 -4.96
CA PHE A 208 -33.42 -2.22 -5.44
C PHE A 208 -32.84 -3.35 -4.61
N ALA A 209 -33.69 -4.24 -4.12
CA ALA A 209 -33.30 -5.44 -3.39
C ALA A 209 -33.53 -6.65 -4.29
N ALA A 210 -32.44 -7.23 -4.79
CA ALA A 210 -32.50 -8.41 -5.64
C ALA A 210 -32.57 -9.70 -4.81
N PRO A 211 -33.29 -10.75 -5.28
CA PRO A 211 -33.29 -12.07 -4.65
C PRO A 211 -31.95 -12.81 -4.74
N SER A 212 -31.15 -12.53 -5.76
CA SER A 212 -29.82 -13.11 -5.97
C SER A 212 -28.86 -12.10 -6.62
N ASP A 213 -27.57 -12.43 -6.64
CA ASP A 213 -26.54 -11.68 -7.35
C ASP A 213 -26.73 -11.65 -8.88
N LEU A 214 -27.32 -12.72 -9.43
CA LEU A 214 -27.69 -12.76 -10.85
C LEU A 214 -28.83 -11.79 -11.16
N ASP A 215 -29.86 -11.73 -10.31
CA ASP A 215 -30.94 -10.78 -10.46
C ASP A 215 -30.50 -9.34 -10.29
N GLU A 216 -29.56 -9.10 -9.35
CA GLU A 216 -28.90 -7.80 -9.19
C GLU A 216 -28.18 -7.39 -10.48
N ALA A 217 -27.37 -8.31 -11.05
CA ALA A 217 -26.64 -8.03 -12.28
C ALA A 217 -27.57 -7.81 -13.48
N ALA A 218 -28.67 -8.56 -13.59
CA ALA A 218 -29.70 -8.37 -14.63
C ALA A 218 -30.32 -6.97 -14.50
N PHE A 219 -30.75 -6.57 -13.31
CA PHE A 219 -31.27 -5.23 -13.05
C PHE A 219 -30.28 -4.13 -13.45
N VAL A 220 -28.99 -4.30 -13.12
CA VAL A 220 -27.93 -3.34 -13.50
C VAL A 220 -27.79 -3.24 -15.01
N VAL A 221 -27.81 -4.36 -15.74
CA VAL A 221 -27.71 -4.39 -17.20
C VAL A 221 -28.91 -3.66 -17.82
N ASP A 222 -30.13 -3.91 -17.33
CA ASP A 222 -31.34 -3.26 -17.84
C ASP A 222 -31.33 -1.76 -17.55
N ALA A 223 -30.85 -1.35 -16.36
CA ALA A 223 -30.70 0.07 -16.03
C ALA A 223 -29.67 0.76 -16.96
N VAL A 224 -28.52 0.12 -17.22
CA VAL A 224 -27.52 0.66 -18.17
C VAL A 224 -28.04 0.81 -19.56
N LYS A 225 -28.81 -0.19 -20.06
CA LYS A 225 -29.47 -0.09 -21.37
C LYS A 225 -30.49 1.07 -21.43
N GLY A 226 -31.31 1.20 -20.38
CA GLY A 226 -32.27 2.31 -20.29
C GLY A 226 -31.58 3.68 -20.36
N LEU A 227 -30.51 3.88 -19.62
CA LEU A 227 -29.71 5.11 -19.67
C LEU A 227 -29.10 5.36 -21.06
N THR A 228 -28.66 4.30 -21.75
CA THR A 228 -28.13 4.41 -23.11
C THR A 228 -29.20 4.77 -24.11
N ASP A 229 -30.43 4.23 -23.97
CA ASP A 229 -31.60 4.56 -24.81
C ASP A 229 -32.03 6.02 -24.58
N GLU A 230 -31.83 6.57 -23.40
CA GLU A 230 -31.99 8.00 -23.06
C GLU A 230 -30.90 8.89 -23.61
N GLY A 231 -29.87 8.32 -24.24
CA GLY A 231 -28.74 9.05 -24.85
C GLY A 231 -27.56 9.30 -23.94
N ILE A 232 -27.49 8.70 -22.75
CA ILE A 232 -26.33 8.79 -21.84
C ILE A 232 -25.23 7.85 -22.35
N PRO A 233 -24.04 8.37 -22.66
CA PRO A 233 -22.96 7.53 -23.14
C PRO A 233 -22.43 6.60 -22.03
N LEU A 234 -22.04 5.38 -22.39
CA LEU A 234 -21.51 4.39 -21.43
C LEU A 234 -20.30 4.89 -20.62
N SER A 235 -19.54 5.85 -21.15
CA SER A 235 -18.42 6.50 -20.45
C SER A 235 -18.86 7.30 -19.21
N GLU A 236 -20.14 7.67 -19.13
CA GLU A 236 -20.72 8.42 -18.00
C GLU A 236 -21.38 7.49 -16.97
N VAL A 237 -21.38 6.17 -17.22
CA VAL A 237 -21.95 5.17 -16.31
C VAL A 237 -20.85 4.48 -15.53
N ALA A 238 -20.97 4.46 -14.20
CA ALA A 238 -20.03 3.77 -13.32
C ALA A 238 -20.75 2.78 -12.39
N LEU A 239 -20.22 1.56 -12.29
CA LEU A 239 -20.68 0.53 -11.35
C LEU A 239 -19.69 0.44 -10.18
N LEU A 240 -20.16 0.72 -8.98
CA LEU A 240 -19.35 0.66 -7.76
C LEU A 240 -19.76 -0.56 -6.93
N TYR A 241 -18.79 -1.33 -6.47
CA TYR A 241 -19.02 -2.50 -5.62
C TYR A 241 -18.03 -2.58 -4.47
N ARG A 242 -18.42 -3.26 -3.38
CA ARG A 242 -17.62 -3.30 -2.15
C ARG A 242 -16.43 -4.25 -2.24
N SER A 243 -16.55 -5.34 -2.96
CA SER A 243 -15.50 -6.35 -3.07
C SER A 243 -15.28 -6.82 -4.51
N ASN A 244 -14.02 -7.16 -4.84
CA ASN A 244 -13.67 -7.65 -6.18
C ASN A 244 -14.39 -8.97 -6.55
N ALA A 245 -14.94 -9.71 -5.59
CA ALA A 245 -15.69 -10.92 -5.87
C ALA A 245 -16.99 -10.61 -6.63
N GLN A 246 -17.61 -9.46 -6.35
CA GLN A 246 -18.85 -9.01 -6.98
C GLN A 246 -18.66 -8.66 -8.46
N SER A 247 -17.44 -8.24 -8.87
CA SER A 247 -17.20 -7.85 -10.27
C SER A 247 -17.48 -8.97 -11.26
N ARG A 248 -17.21 -10.24 -10.90
CA ARG A 248 -17.33 -11.37 -11.84
C ARG A 248 -18.74 -11.57 -12.36
N VAL A 249 -19.74 -11.43 -11.51
CA VAL A 249 -21.14 -11.59 -11.91
C VAL A 249 -21.57 -10.42 -12.81
N LEU A 250 -21.19 -9.20 -12.45
CA LEU A 250 -21.44 -8.01 -13.25
C LEU A 250 -20.73 -8.06 -14.60
N GLU A 251 -19.44 -8.44 -14.62
CA GLU A 251 -18.66 -8.59 -15.86
C GLU A 251 -19.30 -9.61 -16.81
N HIS A 252 -19.72 -10.77 -16.28
CA HIS A 252 -20.37 -11.81 -17.07
C HIS A 252 -21.72 -11.33 -17.64
N ALA A 253 -22.51 -10.62 -16.85
CA ALA A 253 -23.79 -10.09 -17.30
C ALA A 253 -23.62 -9.01 -18.39
N LEU A 254 -22.68 -8.07 -18.21
CA LEU A 254 -22.36 -7.03 -19.20
C LEU A 254 -21.84 -7.65 -20.51
N PHE A 255 -20.94 -8.64 -20.41
CA PHE A 255 -20.38 -9.36 -21.56
C PHE A 255 -21.51 -10.06 -22.37
N ASN A 256 -22.40 -10.81 -21.71
CA ASN A 256 -23.50 -11.48 -22.34
C ASN A 256 -24.51 -10.51 -22.98
N ALA A 257 -24.62 -9.31 -22.41
CA ALA A 257 -25.47 -8.25 -22.95
C ALA A 257 -24.82 -7.46 -24.11
N GLY A 258 -23.55 -7.75 -24.45
CA GLY A 258 -22.80 -7.03 -25.47
C GLY A 258 -22.44 -5.59 -25.09
N LEU A 259 -22.48 -5.25 -23.80
CA LEU A 259 -22.13 -3.93 -23.29
C LEU A 259 -20.62 -3.85 -23.03
N PRO A 260 -19.88 -2.94 -23.67
CA PRO A 260 -18.45 -2.75 -23.39
C PRO A 260 -18.25 -2.16 -21.99
N TYR A 261 -17.29 -2.70 -21.25
CA TYR A 261 -16.95 -2.23 -19.90
C TYR A 261 -15.45 -2.24 -19.65
N ARG A 262 -15.02 -1.51 -18.63
CA ARG A 262 -13.64 -1.51 -18.12
C ARG A 262 -13.63 -1.67 -16.61
N VAL A 263 -12.89 -2.67 -16.10
CA VAL A 263 -12.72 -2.89 -14.66
C VAL A 263 -11.51 -2.11 -14.17
N TYR A 264 -11.74 -1.24 -13.20
CA TYR A 264 -10.69 -0.56 -12.47
C TYR A 264 -10.38 -1.32 -11.18
N GLY A 265 -9.09 -1.55 -10.88
CA GLY A 265 -8.69 -2.31 -9.68
C GLY A 265 -8.70 -3.83 -9.83
N GLY A 266 -8.95 -4.37 -11.03
CA GLY A 266 -8.69 -5.76 -11.37
C GLY A 266 -7.21 -6.11 -11.23
N MET A 267 -6.78 -7.33 -11.67
CA MET A 267 -5.35 -7.71 -11.63
C MET A 267 -4.52 -6.61 -12.30
N ARG A 268 -3.81 -5.84 -11.49
CA ARG A 268 -2.99 -4.72 -11.99
C ARG A 268 -1.95 -5.28 -12.95
N PHE A 269 -1.58 -4.48 -13.96
CA PHE A 269 -0.52 -4.85 -14.93
C PHE A 269 0.70 -5.46 -14.22
N PHE A 270 1.14 -4.85 -13.11
CA PHE A 270 2.26 -5.33 -12.30
C PHE A 270 1.99 -6.62 -11.50
N GLU A 271 0.76 -7.12 -11.47
CA GLU A 271 0.41 -8.38 -10.79
C GLU A 271 0.46 -9.59 -11.72
N ARG A 272 0.55 -9.38 -13.01
CA ARG A 272 0.71 -10.42 -14.03
C ARG A 272 2.04 -11.15 -13.82
N ALA A 273 2.04 -12.47 -14.02
CA ALA A 273 3.20 -13.31 -13.73
C ALA A 273 4.43 -12.91 -14.57
N GLU A 274 4.22 -12.61 -15.86
CA GLU A 274 5.27 -12.19 -16.80
C GLU A 274 5.89 -10.85 -16.40
N VAL A 275 5.05 -9.89 -15.94
CA VAL A 275 5.51 -8.58 -15.48
C VAL A 275 6.29 -8.72 -14.17
N LYS A 276 5.81 -9.57 -13.25
CA LYS A 276 6.53 -9.87 -11.99
C LYS A 276 7.89 -10.54 -12.25
N HIS A 277 8.01 -11.39 -13.27
CA HIS A 277 9.29 -11.97 -13.66
C HIS A 277 10.24 -10.90 -14.22
N ALA A 278 9.75 -10.05 -15.14
CA ALA A 278 10.55 -8.95 -15.68
C ALA A 278 11.04 -8.00 -14.57
N LEU A 279 10.14 -7.59 -13.69
CA LEU A 279 10.50 -6.75 -12.54
C LEU A 279 11.51 -7.44 -11.61
N ALA A 280 11.42 -8.75 -11.40
CA ALA A 280 12.39 -9.48 -10.58
C ALA A 280 13.79 -9.49 -11.21
N TYR A 281 13.92 -9.57 -12.54
CA TYR A 281 15.19 -9.37 -13.21
C TYR A 281 15.76 -7.97 -12.99
N LEU A 282 14.95 -6.93 -13.16
CA LEU A 282 15.36 -5.53 -12.91
C LEU A 282 15.76 -5.30 -11.44
N ARG A 283 15.05 -5.92 -10.52
CA ARG A 283 15.39 -5.85 -9.07
C ARG A 283 16.73 -6.49 -8.78
N LEU A 284 17.07 -7.63 -9.40
CA LEU A 284 18.39 -8.26 -9.25
C LEU A 284 19.51 -7.43 -9.89
N VAL A 285 19.23 -6.74 -11.00
CA VAL A 285 20.20 -5.80 -11.59
C VAL A 285 20.48 -4.65 -10.62
N ALA A 286 19.45 -4.10 -9.99
CA ALA A 286 19.59 -3.00 -9.01
C ALA A 286 20.17 -3.48 -7.66
N SER A 287 19.70 -4.62 -7.14
CA SER A 287 20.08 -5.21 -5.86
C SER A 287 20.18 -6.73 -5.97
N PRO A 288 21.38 -7.29 -6.24
CA PRO A 288 21.58 -8.72 -6.39
C PRO A 288 21.23 -9.54 -5.15
N ASP A 289 21.32 -8.92 -3.98
CA ASP A 289 21.01 -9.55 -2.69
C ASP A 289 19.51 -9.66 -2.40
N ASP A 290 18.63 -9.22 -3.31
CA ASP A 290 17.18 -9.44 -3.22
C ASP A 290 16.82 -10.92 -3.41
N GLU A 291 16.78 -11.67 -2.31
CA GLU A 291 16.47 -13.10 -2.33
C GLU A 291 15.06 -13.41 -2.87
N GLY A 292 14.10 -12.49 -2.70
CA GLY A 292 12.75 -12.65 -3.26
C GLY A 292 12.75 -12.62 -4.78
N ALA A 293 13.49 -11.68 -5.37
CA ALA A 293 13.68 -11.58 -6.80
C ALA A 293 14.51 -12.77 -7.33
N PHE A 294 15.59 -13.16 -6.62
CA PHE A 294 16.42 -14.31 -6.97
C PHE A 294 15.60 -15.60 -7.07
N LEU A 295 14.87 -15.96 -6.02
CA LEU A 295 14.06 -17.18 -5.98
C LEU A 295 12.95 -17.19 -7.06
N ARG A 296 12.45 -16.02 -7.44
CA ARG A 296 11.43 -15.90 -8.48
C ARG A 296 11.95 -16.24 -9.87
N VAL A 297 13.17 -15.84 -10.20
CA VAL A 297 13.65 -15.90 -11.59
C VAL A 297 14.87 -16.79 -11.82
N VAL A 298 15.50 -17.32 -10.80
CA VAL A 298 16.67 -18.20 -10.93
C VAL A 298 16.41 -19.40 -11.86
N ASN A 299 15.18 -19.93 -11.85
CA ASN A 299 14.74 -21.00 -12.74
C ASN A 299 13.63 -20.54 -13.72
N PHE A 300 13.55 -19.26 -14.04
CA PHE A 300 12.64 -18.71 -15.04
C PHE A 300 13.40 -17.79 -16.02
N PRO A 301 13.46 -18.13 -17.32
CA PRO A 301 12.95 -19.38 -17.94
C PRO A 301 13.61 -20.65 -17.35
N PRO A 302 13.01 -21.84 -17.56
CA PRO A 302 13.53 -23.07 -16.96
C PRO A 302 15.00 -23.30 -17.27
N ARG A 303 15.84 -23.50 -16.23
CA ARG A 303 17.30 -23.73 -16.34
C ARG A 303 17.74 -25.07 -15.76
N GLY A 304 16.77 -25.91 -15.36
CA GLY A 304 17.07 -27.18 -14.71
C GLY A 304 17.55 -27.08 -13.26
N ILE A 305 17.28 -25.94 -12.61
CA ILE A 305 17.57 -25.72 -11.19
C ILE A 305 16.34 -26.19 -10.39
N GLY A 306 16.40 -27.40 -9.84
CA GLY A 306 15.32 -28.00 -9.07
C GLY A 306 15.27 -27.52 -7.62
N ALA A 307 14.17 -27.89 -6.92
CA ALA A 307 13.96 -27.54 -5.50
C ALA A 307 15.14 -27.95 -4.61
N ARG A 308 15.65 -29.20 -4.80
CA ARG A 308 16.77 -29.72 -4.02
C ARG A 308 18.06 -28.89 -4.18
N SER A 309 18.32 -28.38 -5.38
CA SER A 309 19.50 -27.51 -5.62
C SER A 309 19.33 -26.14 -4.99
N LEU A 310 18.10 -25.64 -4.93
CA LEU A 310 17.78 -24.39 -4.23
C LEU A 310 17.88 -24.56 -2.71
N GLU A 311 17.41 -25.68 -2.16
CA GLU A 311 17.58 -26.01 -0.74
C GLU A 311 19.05 -26.09 -0.36
N GLN A 312 19.88 -26.78 -1.18
CA GLN A 312 21.32 -26.84 -0.98
C GLN A 312 21.96 -25.45 -0.99
N LEU A 313 21.57 -24.58 -1.93
CA LEU A 313 22.06 -23.20 -2.00
C LEU A 313 21.64 -22.39 -0.75
N GLN A 314 20.40 -22.56 -0.29
CA GLN A 314 19.90 -21.91 0.92
C GLN A 314 20.65 -22.37 2.18
N ASP A 315 20.96 -23.66 2.28
CA ASP A 315 21.71 -24.22 3.41
C ASP A 315 23.14 -23.68 3.44
N VAL A 316 23.80 -23.57 2.27
CA VAL A 316 25.13 -22.97 2.19
C VAL A 316 25.09 -21.47 2.57
N ALA A 317 24.13 -20.72 2.04
CA ALA A 317 23.96 -19.31 2.37
C ALA A 317 23.76 -19.11 3.88
N ARG A 318 22.88 -19.93 4.49
CA ARG A 318 22.61 -19.92 5.93
C ARG A 318 23.85 -20.26 6.75
N GLY A 319 24.56 -21.32 6.37
CA GLY A 319 25.74 -21.78 7.11
C GLY A 319 26.91 -20.77 7.06
N ARG A 320 26.97 -19.95 6.03
CA ARG A 320 28.00 -18.90 5.86
C ARG A 320 27.55 -17.51 6.29
N GLY A 321 26.27 -17.32 6.64
CA GLY A 321 25.72 -16.00 6.98
C GLY A 321 25.69 -15.03 5.77
N THR A 322 25.57 -15.56 4.53
CA THR A 322 25.61 -14.81 3.28
C THR A 322 24.24 -14.83 2.58
N THR A 323 24.06 -14.02 1.54
CA THR A 323 22.85 -14.04 0.70
C THR A 323 22.88 -15.20 -0.29
N LEU A 324 21.72 -15.55 -0.88
CA LEU A 324 21.64 -16.55 -1.96
C LEU A 324 22.49 -16.17 -3.16
N TRP A 325 22.55 -14.88 -3.47
CA TRP A 325 23.39 -14.36 -4.54
C TRP A 325 24.87 -14.66 -4.32
N GLN A 326 25.38 -14.28 -3.14
CA GLN A 326 26.78 -14.51 -2.76
C GLN A 326 27.11 -16.00 -2.72
N ALA A 327 26.18 -16.83 -2.22
CA ALA A 327 26.35 -18.29 -2.25
C ALA A 327 26.37 -18.84 -3.68
N ALA A 328 25.54 -18.31 -4.59
CA ALA A 328 25.55 -18.71 -6.01
C ALA A 328 26.86 -18.30 -6.70
N CYS A 329 27.35 -17.10 -6.47
CA CYS A 329 28.65 -16.61 -6.98
C CYS A 329 29.83 -17.45 -6.49
N SER A 330 29.76 -18.01 -5.27
CA SER A 330 30.84 -18.83 -4.69
C SER A 330 30.98 -20.23 -5.29
N GLY A 331 30.06 -20.64 -6.22
CA GLY A 331 30.08 -21.98 -6.82
C GLY A 331 29.76 -23.10 -5.82
N ALA A 332 29.03 -22.80 -4.75
CA ALA A 332 28.76 -23.72 -3.65
C ALA A 332 27.88 -24.93 -4.01
N VAL A 333 27.19 -24.87 -5.15
CA VAL A 333 26.38 -25.98 -5.68
C VAL A 333 27.11 -26.59 -6.86
N GLY A 334 27.33 -27.89 -6.83
CA GLY A 334 28.06 -28.63 -7.89
C GLY A 334 27.14 -29.16 -8.99
N GLY A 335 27.78 -29.81 -9.99
CA GLY A 335 27.09 -30.50 -11.07
C GLY A 335 26.32 -29.59 -12.03
N LYS A 336 25.37 -30.17 -12.77
CA LYS A 336 24.59 -29.43 -13.81
C LYS A 336 23.84 -28.20 -13.24
N ALA A 337 23.32 -28.31 -12.01
CA ALA A 337 22.63 -27.19 -11.37
C ALA A 337 23.60 -26.04 -11.04
N GLY A 338 24.82 -26.35 -10.62
CA GLY A 338 25.87 -25.36 -10.38
C GLY A 338 26.26 -24.62 -11.65
N SER A 339 26.44 -25.33 -12.79
CA SER A 339 26.69 -24.69 -14.07
C SER A 339 25.53 -23.79 -14.50
N SER A 340 24.29 -24.20 -14.28
CA SER A 340 23.10 -23.38 -14.56
C SER A 340 23.02 -22.15 -13.69
N LEU A 341 23.38 -22.25 -12.38
CA LEU A 341 23.49 -21.12 -11.47
C LEU A 341 24.55 -20.12 -11.92
N ALA A 342 25.74 -20.61 -12.26
CA ALA A 342 26.82 -19.76 -12.78
C ALA A 342 26.42 -19.02 -14.06
N ALA A 343 25.74 -19.72 -15.00
CA ALA A 343 25.21 -19.08 -16.19
C ALA A 343 24.16 -18.00 -15.86
N PHE A 344 23.27 -18.25 -14.89
CA PHE A 344 22.30 -17.27 -14.45
C PHE A 344 22.97 -16.04 -13.82
N VAL A 345 23.95 -16.24 -12.95
CA VAL A 345 24.76 -15.15 -12.36
C VAL A 345 25.41 -14.33 -13.46
N GLY A 346 26.02 -14.98 -14.46
CA GLY A 346 26.64 -14.30 -15.59
C GLY A 346 25.67 -13.42 -16.39
N VAL A 347 24.43 -13.85 -16.57
CA VAL A 347 23.37 -13.03 -17.21
C VAL A 347 23.09 -11.77 -16.40
N ILE A 348 22.90 -11.89 -15.09
CA ILE A 348 22.60 -10.73 -14.23
C ILE A 348 23.79 -9.78 -14.21
N GLU A 349 25.02 -10.25 -14.04
CA GLU A 349 26.22 -9.40 -14.02
C GLU A 349 26.43 -8.67 -15.34
N LYS A 350 26.18 -9.35 -16.47
CA LYS A 350 26.22 -8.71 -17.80
C LYS A 350 25.21 -7.57 -17.88
N LEU A 351 23.95 -7.82 -17.49
CA LEU A 351 22.90 -6.79 -17.48
C LEU A 351 23.26 -5.61 -16.58
N ARG A 352 23.86 -5.87 -15.42
CA ARG A 352 24.32 -4.82 -14.49
C ARG A 352 25.39 -3.95 -15.12
N THR A 353 26.40 -4.58 -15.75
CA THR A 353 27.48 -3.85 -16.40
C THR A 353 26.99 -2.99 -17.55
N GLU A 354 26.08 -3.52 -18.37
CA GLU A 354 25.49 -2.79 -19.49
C GLU A 354 24.59 -1.62 -19.02
N THR A 355 23.86 -1.79 -17.90
CA THR A 355 23.01 -0.73 -17.35
C THR A 355 23.80 0.39 -16.66
N LEU A 356 24.96 0.08 -16.07
CA LEU A 356 25.85 1.09 -15.46
C LEU A 356 26.64 1.89 -16.49
N ALA A 357 26.69 1.43 -17.73
CA ALA A 357 27.35 2.11 -18.85
C ALA A 357 26.43 3.11 -19.58
N LEU A 358 25.13 3.16 -19.23
CA LEU A 358 24.12 4.11 -19.72
C LEU A 358 23.98 5.29 -18.78
#